data_42dddbd3832f9c255fc6527b6eec6307
#
_entry.id   42dddbd3832f9c255fc6527b6eec6307
#
_cell.length_a   1.000
_cell.length_b   1.000
_cell.length_c   1.000
_cell.angle_alpha   90.00
_cell.angle_beta   90.00
_cell.angle_gamma   90.00
#
_symmetry.space_group_name_H-M   'P 1'
#
loop_
_entity.id
_entity.type
_entity.pdbx_description
1 polymer ?
#
loop_
_entity_poly.entity_id
_entity_poly.type
_entity_poly.pdbx_seq_one_letter_code
_entity_poly.pdbx_strand_id
1 'polypeptide(L)'
;MAHDHDHDHEHDHGHKHGHGHGHDHTDIDWNEMAPLLESQAELFTPLYERALAWLGHKQTEPGLIVDVGSGPGVVSCLFADAFPGARVVAVDGTEPLLERARDRAERRGVADRFGTLAGELPGVLDELDYPADLMWAGRSLHHLGDQRAALAAFAERLATGGTLALLEGGLPARFLPREIGIGRPGLQARLDALEEEWFAAMRADLPGSVAETEDWPALMAAAGLRHTGTRSFLLDLPAPTTDRARAYAAAVLGRLRDGFGDRLDATDRATLERLLDPADAASVHRRPDVFLLAAHTVYTAVKTG
;
A
#
# COMPACT_ATOMS: atom_id res chain seq x y z
N MET A 1 38.02 74.53 3.67
CA MET A 1 37.63 74.51 2.26
C MET A 1 37.19 73.07 1.93
N ALA A 2 35.98 72.93 1.76
CA ALA A 2 35.07 72.05 1.22
C ALA A 2 35.60 71.20 0.05
N HIS A 3 35.22 69.96 -0.02
CA HIS A 3 34.37 69.38 -1.06
C HIS A 3 34.02 67.95 -0.73
N ASP A 4 32.71 67.73 -0.59
CA ASP A 4 31.97 66.48 -0.67
C ASP A 4 32.22 65.76 -2.00
N HIS A 5 32.22 64.49 -1.96
CA HIS A 5 31.63 63.61 -3.02
C HIS A 5 31.19 62.25 -2.46
N ASP A 6 29.89 62.10 -2.35
CA ASP A 6 29.16 60.84 -2.26
C ASP A 6 29.46 59.92 -3.45
N HIS A 7 29.65 58.67 -3.18
CA HIS A 7 29.42 57.59 -4.15
C HIS A 7 28.75 56.40 -3.46
N ASP A 8 27.46 56.30 -3.68
CA ASP A 8 26.64 55.10 -3.46
C ASP A 8 27.22 53.94 -4.25
N HIS A 9 27.43 52.81 -3.58
CA HIS A 9 27.58 51.50 -4.20
C HIS A 9 26.51 50.59 -3.65
N GLU A 10 25.44 50.42 -4.46
CA GLU A 10 24.47 49.32 -4.35
C GLU A 10 25.21 48.00 -4.51
N HIS A 11 25.17 47.18 -3.46
CA HIS A 11 25.53 45.76 -3.56
C HIS A 11 24.25 44.93 -3.77
N ASP A 12 24.05 44.59 -5.04
CA ASP A 12 23.11 43.59 -5.50
C ASP A 12 23.53 42.21 -4.96
N HIS A 13 22.81 41.72 -3.93
CA HIS A 13 22.92 40.34 -3.44
C HIS A 13 21.94 39.44 -4.22
N GLY A 14 22.39 38.97 -5.38
CA GLY A 14 21.71 37.89 -6.12
C GLY A 14 21.63 36.62 -5.29
N HIS A 15 20.48 36.37 -4.69
CA HIS A 15 20.14 35.10 -4.10
C HIS A 15 19.97 34.06 -5.21
N LYS A 16 20.97 33.22 -5.43
CA LYS A 16 20.83 31.97 -6.18
C LYS A 16 20.01 31.03 -5.34
N HIS A 17 18.73 30.90 -5.65
CA HIS A 17 17.91 29.79 -5.20
C HIS A 17 18.42 28.51 -5.87
N GLY A 18 19.21 27.74 -5.13
CA GLY A 18 19.49 26.37 -5.49
C GLY A 18 18.19 25.57 -5.31
N HIS A 19 17.57 25.17 -6.42
CA HIS A 19 16.51 24.16 -6.41
C HIS A 19 17.16 22.82 -6.07
N GLY A 20 17.23 22.51 -4.78
CA GLY A 20 17.39 21.15 -4.32
C GLY A 20 16.10 20.39 -4.64
N HIS A 21 16.14 19.49 -5.60
CA HIS A 21 15.08 18.49 -5.79
C HIS A 21 15.17 17.50 -4.63
N GLY A 22 14.67 17.90 -3.45
CA GLY A 22 14.23 16.97 -2.45
C GLY A 22 12.92 16.39 -2.99
N HIS A 23 12.90 15.12 -3.32
CA HIS A 23 11.65 14.41 -3.56
C HIS A 23 10.89 14.41 -2.23
N ASP A 24 9.86 15.24 -2.16
CA ASP A 24 8.96 15.32 -1.03
C ASP A 24 8.15 14.01 -1.04
N HIS A 25 8.51 13.06 -0.16
CA HIS A 25 7.90 11.73 -0.09
C HIS A 25 6.45 11.78 0.42
N THR A 26 5.97 12.97 0.80
CA THR A 26 4.63 13.18 1.37
C THR A 26 3.57 13.55 0.33
N ASP A 27 3.92 13.74 -0.94
CA ASP A 27 3.01 14.27 -1.97
C ASP A 27 2.65 13.21 -3.03
N ILE A 28 2.16 12.04 -2.58
CA ILE A 28 1.61 11.04 -3.50
C ILE A 28 0.22 11.50 -3.94
N ASP A 29 0.05 11.80 -5.23
CA ASP A 29 -1.29 12.00 -5.80
C ASP A 29 -2.04 10.67 -5.89
N TRP A 30 -2.81 10.39 -4.85
CA TRP A 30 -3.62 9.18 -4.75
C TRP A 30 -4.70 9.10 -5.84
N ASN A 31 -5.11 10.23 -6.44
CA ASN A 31 -6.05 10.23 -7.57
C ASN A 31 -5.41 9.65 -8.83
N GLU A 32 -4.18 10.06 -9.13
CA GLU A 32 -3.43 9.52 -10.27
C GLU A 32 -3.09 8.04 -10.05
N MET A 33 -2.87 7.65 -8.79
CA MET A 33 -2.57 6.27 -8.42
C MET A 33 -3.80 5.35 -8.38
N ALA A 34 -5.01 5.88 -8.28
CA ALA A 34 -6.23 5.09 -8.08
C ALA A 34 -6.43 3.96 -9.12
N PRO A 35 -6.26 4.17 -10.44
CA PRO A 35 -6.41 3.09 -11.42
C PRO A 35 -5.40 1.95 -11.22
N LEU A 36 -4.17 2.29 -10.80
CA LEU A 36 -3.13 1.30 -10.50
C LEU A 36 -3.48 0.50 -9.24
N LEU A 37 -3.94 1.19 -8.17
CA LEU A 37 -4.39 0.56 -6.94
C LEU A 37 -5.56 -0.40 -7.18
N GLU A 38 -6.55 0.02 -7.97
CA GLU A 38 -7.68 -0.84 -8.36
C GLU A 38 -7.20 -2.06 -9.14
N SER A 39 -6.40 -1.86 -10.19
CA SER A 39 -5.90 -2.95 -11.03
C SER A 39 -5.05 -3.94 -10.22
N GLN A 40 -4.21 -3.44 -9.32
CA GLN A 40 -3.41 -4.26 -8.41
C GLN A 40 -4.31 -5.06 -7.47
N ALA A 41 -5.25 -4.42 -6.75
CA ALA A 41 -6.12 -5.10 -5.82
C ALA A 41 -7.01 -6.15 -6.51
N GLU A 42 -7.49 -5.85 -7.73
CA GLU A 42 -8.24 -6.82 -8.54
C GLU A 42 -7.37 -8.00 -9.00
N LEU A 43 -6.11 -7.78 -9.34
CA LEU A 43 -5.17 -8.84 -9.69
C LEU A 43 -4.90 -9.77 -8.48
N PHE A 44 -4.87 -9.19 -7.27
CA PHE A 44 -4.65 -9.89 -6.02
C PHE A 44 -5.94 -10.46 -5.39
N THR A 45 -7.11 -10.25 -5.99
CA THR A 45 -8.40 -10.77 -5.50
C THR A 45 -8.35 -12.24 -5.08
N PRO A 46 -7.76 -13.20 -5.86
CA PRO A 46 -7.73 -14.60 -5.44
C PRO A 46 -6.95 -14.85 -4.14
N LEU A 47 -5.98 -13.99 -3.81
CA LEU A 47 -5.27 -14.03 -2.53
C LEU A 47 -6.16 -13.51 -1.41
N TYR A 48 -6.82 -12.35 -1.62
CA TYR A 48 -7.74 -11.77 -0.64
C TYR A 48 -8.93 -12.68 -0.34
N GLU A 49 -9.56 -13.28 -1.33
CA GLU A 49 -10.66 -14.23 -1.15
C GLU A 49 -10.27 -15.41 -0.23
N ARG A 50 -9.05 -15.95 -0.40
CA ARG A 50 -8.55 -16.99 0.51
C ARG A 50 -8.29 -16.48 1.93
N ALA A 51 -7.84 -15.23 2.07
CA ALA A 51 -7.66 -14.60 3.38
C ALA A 51 -9.03 -14.39 4.07
N LEU A 52 -10.02 -13.89 3.33
CA LEU A 52 -11.38 -13.67 3.84
C LEU A 52 -12.04 -15.01 4.22
N ALA A 53 -11.89 -16.05 3.41
CA ALA A 53 -12.39 -17.39 3.74
C ALA A 53 -11.75 -17.92 5.05
N TRP A 54 -10.44 -17.69 5.24
CA TRP A 54 -9.78 -18.06 6.48
C TRP A 54 -10.29 -17.27 7.69
N LEU A 55 -10.59 -15.99 7.53
CA LEU A 55 -11.22 -15.15 8.56
C LEU A 55 -12.63 -15.65 8.88
N GLY A 56 -13.43 -15.99 7.89
CA GLY A 56 -14.79 -16.51 8.06
C GLY A 56 -14.85 -17.82 8.86
N HIS A 57 -13.81 -18.66 8.79
CA HIS A 57 -13.71 -19.84 9.66
C HIS A 57 -13.41 -19.53 11.13
N LYS A 58 -12.96 -18.32 11.43
CA LYS A 58 -12.57 -17.89 12.78
C LYS A 58 -13.64 -17.05 13.48
N GLN A 59 -14.50 -16.43 12.71
CA GLN A 59 -15.56 -15.53 13.18
C GLN A 59 -16.93 -16.00 12.74
N THR A 60 -17.88 -16.00 13.70
CA THR A 60 -19.30 -16.08 13.40
C THR A 60 -19.80 -14.70 13.00
N GLU A 61 -20.35 -14.60 11.80
CA GLU A 61 -21.09 -13.47 11.21
C GLU A 61 -20.90 -12.09 11.88
N PRO A 62 -19.89 -11.28 11.48
CA PRO A 62 -19.71 -9.93 12.00
C PRO A 62 -20.90 -9.05 11.58
N GLY A 63 -21.41 -8.21 12.50
CA GLY A 63 -22.43 -7.21 12.18
C GLY A 63 -21.82 -5.97 11.52
N LEU A 64 -20.65 -5.53 12.01
CA LEU A 64 -19.90 -4.39 11.45
C LEU A 64 -18.47 -4.77 11.10
N ILE A 65 -18.10 -4.57 9.82
CA ILE A 65 -16.74 -4.70 9.31
C ILE A 65 -16.23 -3.32 8.95
N VAL A 66 -15.03 -2.97 9.40
CA VAL A 66 -14.34 -1.71 9.09
C VAL A 66 -13.05 -2.03 8.31
N ASP A 67 -12.92 -1.50 7.11
CA ASP A 67 -11.73 -1.60 6.26
C ASP A 67 -10.93 -0.30 6.37
N VAL A 68 -9.80 -0.35 7.08
CA VAL A 68 -8.98 0.81 7.45
C VAL A 68 -7.88 1.04 6.42
N GLY A 69 -7.86 2.20 5.78
CA GLY A 69 -7.03 2.48 4.61
C GLY A 69 -7.54 1.69 3.40
N SER A 70 -8.83 1.80 3.14
CA SER A 70 -9.56 0.97 2.17
C SER A 70 -9.18 1.23 0.72
N GLY A 71 -8.58 2.40 0.44
CA GLY A 71 -8.35 2.86 -0.91
C GLY A 71 -9.64 2.86 -1.74
N PRO A 72 -9.60 2.35 -3.00
CA PRO A 72 -10.76 2.33 -3.90
C PRO A 72 -11.78 1.20 -3.59
N GLY A 73 -11.76 0.64 -2.37
CA GLY A 73 -12.79 -0.25 -1.84
C GLY A 73 -12.86 -1.66 -2.47
N VAL A 74 -11.80 -2.13 -3.12
CA VAL A 74 -11.81 -3.48 -3.72
C VAL A 74 -11.98 -4.54 -2.64
N VAL A 75 -11.18 -4.47 -1.57
CA VAL A 75 -11.23 -5.44 -0.46
C VAL A 75 -12.49 -5.24 0.37
N SER A 76 -12.92 -3.98 0.59
CA SER A 76 -14.18 -3.66 1.28
C SER A 76 -15.39 -4.33 0.59
N CYS A 77 -15.45 -4.30 -0.74
CA CYS A 77 -16.50 -4.99 -1.49
C CYS A 77 -16.39 -6.51 -1.40
N LEU A 78 -15.17 -7.07 -1.35
CA LEU A 78 -14.98 -8.52 -1.12
C LEU A 78 -15.47 -8.92 0.27
N PHE A 79 -15.30 -8.09 1.29
CA PHE A 79 -15.91 -8.29 2.61
C PHE A 79 -17.43 -8.30 2.54
N ALA A 80 -18.02 -7.34 1.81
CA ALA A 80 -19.46 -7.28 1.65
C ALA A 80 -20.01 -8.55 0.97
N ASP A 81 -19.31 -9.11 0.00
CA ASP A 81 -19.72 -10.39 -0.65
C ASP A 81 -19.52 -11.59 0.27
N ALA A 82 -18.39 -11.64 0.99
CA ALA A 82 -18.06 -12.77 1.86
C ALA A 82 -18.94 -12.86 3.12
N PHE A 83 -19.45 -11.71 3.60
CA PHE A 83 -20.28 -11.59 4.80
C PHE A 83 -21.60 -10.84 4.49
N PRO A 84 -22.57 -11.52 3.87
CA PRO A 84 -23.80 -10.87 3.37
C PRO A 84 -24.67 -10.27 4.47
N GLY A 85 -24.52 -10.69 5.73
CA GLY A 85 -25.21 -10.11 6.88
C GLY A 85 -24.52 -8.85 7.48
N ALA A 86 -23.28 -8.56 7.06
CA ALA A 86 -22.50 -7.47 7.62
C ALA A 86 -22.77 -6.12 6.93
N ARG A 87 -22.71 -5.05 7.71
CA ARG A 87 -22.46 -3.70 7.21
C ARG A 87 -20.95 -3.52 7.08
N VAL A 88 -20.48 -2.96 5.95
CA VAL A 88 -19.07 -2.67 5.69
C VAL A 88 -18.87 -1.16 5.65
N VAL A 89 -17.86 -0.66 6.35
CA VAL A 89 -17.44 0.75 6.31
C VAL A 89 -16.00 0.81 5.79
N ALA A 90 -15.84 1.42 4.63
CA ALA A 90 -14.54 1.72 4.03
C ALA A 90 -14.03 3.06 4.59
N VAL A 91 -12.83 3.06 5.18
CA VAL A 91 -12.22 4.24 5.82
C VAL A 91 -10.95 4.61 5.08
N ASP A 92 -10.84 5.86 4.61
CA ASP A 92 -9.65 6.37 3.93
C ASP A 92 -9.54 7.89 4.08
N GLY A 93 -8.32 8.42 4.05
CA GLY A 93 -8.07 9.86 4.07
C GLY A 93 -8.37 10.55 2.75
N THR A 94 -8.52 9.78 1.66
CA THR A 94 -8.61 10.29 0.29
C THR A 94 -10.03 10.17 -0.25
N GLU A 95 -10.82 11.25 -0.19
CA GLU A 95 -12.22 11.26 -0.63
C GLU A 95 -12.43 10.70 -2.06
N PRO A 96 -11.62 11.06 -3.08
CA PRO A 96 -11.75 10.47 -4.40
C PRO A 96 -11.58 8.94 -4.47
N LEU A 97 -10.80 8.34 -3.57
CA LEU A 97 -10.73 6.87 -3.47
C LEU A 97 -12.03 6.30 -2.88
N LEU A 98 -12.61 6.99 -1.90
CA LEU A 98 -13.91 6.60 -1.32
C LEU A 98 -15.06 6.77 -2.30
N GLU A 99 -15.04 7.77 -3.20
CA GLU A 99 -15.99 7.87 -4.32
C GLU A 99 -15.94 6.61 -5.20
N ARG A 100 -14.74 6.17 -5.57
CA ARG A 100 -14.56 4.92 -6.33
C ARG A 100 -15.04 3.68 -5.56
N ALA A 101 -14.85 3.66 -4.24
CA ALA A 101 -15.35 2.59 -3.38
C ALA A 101 -16.89 2.55 -3.40
N ARG A 102 -17.59 3.69 -3.30
CA ARG A 102 -19.05 3.80 -3.42
C ARG A 102 -19.55 3.33 -4.78
N ASP A 103 -18.95 3.84 -5.87
CA ASP A 103 -19.28 3.43 -7.24
C ASP A 103 -19.10 1.91 -7.43
N ARG A 104 -18.05 1.36 -6.84
CA ARG A 104 -17.80 -0.10 -6.87
C ARG A 104 -18.87 -0.87 -6.10
N ALA A 105 -19.27 -0.41 -4.92
CA ALA A 105 -20.33 -1.02 -4.12
C ALA A 105 -21.68 -1.00 -4.85
N GLU A 106 -22.00 0.10 -5.55
CA GLU A 106 -23.19 0.20 -6.40
C GLU A 106 -23.16 -0.82 -7.54
N ARG A 107 -22.06 -0.87 -8.30
CA ARG A 107 -21.89 -1.84 -9.40
C ARG A 107 -21.99 -3.30 -8.93
N ARG A 108 -21.60 -3.59 -7.69
CA ARG A 108 -21.68 -4.92 -7.11
C ARG A 108 -23.02 -5.21 -6.41
N GLY A 109 -23.92 -4.22 -6.30
CA GLY A 109 -25.22 -4.39 -5.68
C GLY A 109 -25.17 -4.57 -4.16
N VAL A 110 -24.16 -3.97 -3.50
CA VAL A 110 -23.98 -4.04 -2.04
C VAL A 110 -24.07 -2.68 -1.34
N ALA A 111 -24.49 -1.64 -2.08
CA ALA A 111 -24.53 -0.26 -1.58
C ALA A 111 -25.46 -0.04 -0.37
N ASP A 112 -26.50 -0.87 -0.21
CA ASP A 112 -27.46 -0.81 0.91
C ASP A 112 -26.84 -1.10 2.27
N ARG A 113 -25.71 -1.78 2.30
CA ARG A 113 -24.97 -2.16 3.51
C ARG A 113 -23.48 -1.74 3.46
N PHE A 114 -23.15 -0.85 2.53
CA PHE A 114 -21.82 -0.27 2.36
C PHE A 114 -21.83 1.21 2.74
N GLY A 115 -20.87 1.62 3.55
CA GLY A 115 -20.66 3.02 3.91
C GLY A 115 -19.21 3.41 3.72
N THR A 116 -18.95 4.72 3.72
CA THR A 116 -17.61 5.28 3.69
C THR A 116 -17.42 6.28 4.82
N LEU A 117 -16.20 6.41 5.31
CA LEU A 117 -15.83 7.38 6.34
C LEU A 117 -14.50 8.01 5.90
N ALA A 118 -14.54 9.33 5.63
CA ALA A 118 -13.37 10.08 5.15
C ALA A 118 -12.67 10.78 6.32
N GLY A 119 -11.37 10.62 6.42
CA GLY A 119 -10.57 11.34 7.42
C GLY A 119 -9.25 10.66 7.75
N GLU A 120 -8.44 11.38 8.50
CA GLU A 120 -7.09 10.96 8.88
C GLU A 120 -7.11 9.86 9.95
N LEU A 121 -6.37 8.78 9.66
CA LEU A 121 -6.18 7.67 10.57
C LEU A 121 -5.14 8.02 11.66
N PRO A 122 -5.30 7.53 12.89
CA PRO A 122 -6.42 6.71 13.38
C PRO A 122 -7.62 7.53 13.87
N GLY A 123 -7.52 8.86 13.98
CA GLY A 123 -8.49 9.75 14.63
C GLY A 123 -9.91 9.66 14.09
N VAL A 124 -10.07 9.49 12.77
CA VAL A 124 -11.39 9.39 12.12
C VAL A 124 -12.22 8.21 12.62
N LEU A 125 -11.58 7.17 13.17
CA LEU A 125 -12.31 6.02 13.74
C LEU A 125 -13.17 6.39 14.94
N ASP A 126 -12.95 7.57 15.56
CA ASP A 126 -13.79 8.10 16.63
C ASP A 126 -15.21 8.45 16.17
N GLU A 127 -15.40 8.64 14.87
CA GLU A 127 -16.68 8.92 14.24
C GLU A 127 -17.51 7.67 13.94
N LEU A 128 -17.00 6.47 14.19
CA LEU A 128 -17.77 5.23 14.05
C LEU A 128 -18.90 5.19 15.09
N ASP A 129 -20.13 4.98 14.64
CA ASP A 129 -21.31 4.89 15.51
C ASP A 129 -21.24 3.71 16.49
N TYR A 130 -20.60 2.61 16.09
CA TYR A 130 -20.53 1.37 16.84
C TYR A 130 -19.13 0.75 16.77
N PRO A 131 -18.71 -0.02 17.80
CA PRO A 131 -17.47 -0.79 17.73
C PRO A 131 -17.54 -1.84 16.61
N ALA A 132 -16.41 -2.07 15.95
CA ALA A 132 -16.29 -3.06 14.89
C ALA A 132 -16.18 -4.49 15.43
N ASP A 133 -16.90 -5.42 14.81
CA ASP A 133 -16.74 -6.86 15.07
C ASP A 133 -15.51 -7.42 14.34
N LEU A 134 -15.21 -6.86 13.17
CA LEU A 134 -14.02 -7.15 12.39
C LEU A 134 -13.43 -5.85 11.83
N MET A 135 -12.18 -5.60 12.13
CA MET A 135 -11.41 -4.51 11.53
C MET A 135 -10.30 -5.12 10.67
N TRP A 136 -10.25 -4.67 9.43
CA TRP A 136 -9.20 -5.03 8.50
C TRP A 136 -8.31 -3.82 8.26
N ALA A 137 -7.00 -3.99 8.37
CA ALA A 137 -6.00 -3.01 7.97
C ALA A 137 -5.03 -3.67 6.99
N GLY A 138 -5.23 -3.41 5.70
CA GLY A 138 -4.49 -4.07 4.65
C GLY A 138 -3.51 -3.16 3.97
N ARG A 139 -2.21 -3.27 4.27
CA ARG A 139 -1.16 -2.45 3.69
C ARG A 139 -1.38 -0.95 3.91
N SER A 140 -1.89 -0.60 5.07
CA SER A 140 -2.19 0.77 5.46
C SER A 140 -1.43 1.22 6.72
N LEU A 141 -1.12 0.28 7.62
CA LEU A 141 -0.48 0.61 8.89
C LEU A 141 0.95 1.17 8.71
N HIS A 142 1.66 0.77 7.67
CA HIS A 142 2.98 1.29 7.38
C HIS A 142 2.99 2.77 6.91
N HIS A 143 1.84 3.36 6.59
CA HIS A 143 1.71 4.79 6.32
C HIS A 143 1.47 5.62 7.59
N LEU A 144 1.30 4.99 8.76
CA LEU A 144 1.11 5.67 10.03
C LEU A 144 2.45 5.76 10.78
N GLY A 145 2.84 6.97 11.19
CA GLY A 145 4.13 7.22 11.83
C GLY A 145 4.33 6.40 13.10
N ASP A 146 3.38 6.45 14.03
CA ASP A 146 3.35 5.65 15.25
C ASP A 146 2.40 4.46 15.10
N GLN A 147 2.96 3.34 14.65
CA GLN A 147 2.19 2.10 14.43
C GLN A 147 1.64 1.50 15.73
N ARG A 148 2.34 1.68 16.85
CA ARG A 148 1.91 1.19 18.15
C ARG A 148 0.70 1.97 18.65
N ALA A 149 0.73 3.30 18.57
CA ALA A 149 -0.40 4.15 18.91
C ALA A 149 -1.61 3.89 18.00
N ALA A 150 -1.36 3.69 16.70
CA ALA A 150 -2.43 3.35 15.76
C ALA A 150 -3.11 2.00 16.09
N LEU A 151 -2.33 0.96 16.41
CA LEU A 151 -2.88 -0.34 16.84
C LEU A 151 -3.68 -0.24 18.14
N ALA A 152 -3.26 0.60 19.10
CA ALA A 152 -4.01 0.86 20.32
C ALA A 152 -5.35 1.53 20.00
N ALA A 153 -5.38 2.55 19.15
CA ALA A 153 -6.61 3.20 18.71
C ALA A 153 -7.54 2.23 17.95
N PHE A 154 -7.00 1.35 17.10
CA PHE A 154 -7.80 0.31 16.44
C PHE A 154 -8.43 -0.65 17.46
N ALA A 155 -7.65 -1.07 18.48
CA ALA A 155 -8.15 -1.93 19.55
C ALA A 155 -9.27 -1.29 20.36
N GLU A 156 -9.20 0.02 20.61
CA GLU A 156 -10.27 0.77 21.31
C GLU A 156 -11.59 0.70 20.55
N ARG A 157 -11.55 0.73 19.22
CA ARG A 157 -12.73 0.72 18.33
C ARG A 157 -13.25 -0.67 17.99
N LEU A 158 -12.63 -1.73 18.47
CA LEU A 158 -13.16 -3.09 18.39
C LEU A 158 -14.18 -3.36 19.48
N ALA A 159 -15.22 -4.12 19.15
CA ALA A 159 -16.10 -4.73 20.11
C ALA A 159 -15.35 -5.75 20.99
N THR A 160 -15.82 -6.00 22.20
CA THR A 160 -15.33 -7.15 22.99
C THR A 160 -15.57 -8.44 22.23
N GLY A 161 -14.53 -9.25 22.03
CA GLY A 161 -14.55 -10.41 21.12
C GLY A 161 -14.32 -10.08 19.65
N GLY A 162 -14.28 -8.79 19.28
CA GLY A 162 -13.99 -8.35 17.91
C GLY A 162 -12.57 -8.66 17.49
N THR A 163 -12.37 -8.84 16.21
CA THR A 163 -11.08 -9.25 15.60
C THR A 163 -10.44 -8.09 14.85
N LEU A 164 -9.15 -7.85 15.09
CA LEU A 164 -8.27 -7.13 14.18
C LEU A 164 -7.59 -8.13 13.24
N ALA A 165 -7.70 -7.90 11.95
CA ALA A 165 -6.96 -8.62 10.90
C ALA A 165 -6.02 -7.62 10.21
N LEU A 166 -4.74 -7.75 10.43
CA LEU A 166 -3.68 -6.93 9.85
C LEU A 166 -3.01 -7.68 8.72
N LEU A 167 -3.01 -7.12 7.51
CA LEU A 167 -2.24 -7.63 6.38
C LEU A 167 -1.04 -6.72 6.16
N GLU A 168 0.11 -7.18 6.63
CA GLU A 168 1.41 -6.50 6.47
C GLU A 168 2.52 -7.53 6.19
N GLY A 169 3.55 -7.10 5.48
CA GLY A 169 4.67 -7.95 5.12
C GLY A 169 4.31 -9.06 4.12
N GLY A 170 5.13 -10.07 4.09
CA GLY A 170 5.04 -11.17 3.12
C GLY A 170 6.27 -11.24 2.22
N LEU A 171 6.08 -11.56 0.96
CA LEU A 171 7.14 -11.57 -0.06
C LEU A 171 6.77 -10.59 -1.17
N PRO A 172 7.70 -9.72 -1.59
CA PRO A 172 7.50 -8.82 -2.71
C PRO A 172 7.17 -9.60 -3.99
N ALA A 173 6.43 -8.97 -4.90
CA ALA A 173 6.03 -9.62 -6.14
C ALA A 173 7.23 -9.91 -7.03
N ARG A 174 7.37 -11.16 -7.46
CA ARG A 174 8.32 -11.62 -8.47
C ARG A 174 7.59 -11.84 -9.77
N PHE A 175 8.14 -11.33 -10.87
CA PHE A 175 7.55 -11.49 -12.20
C PHE A 175 8.58 -11.77 -13.30
N LEU A 176 9.87 -11.75 -12.98
CA LEU A 176 10.96 -12.09 -13.89
C LEU A 176 11.83 -13.21 -13.31
N PRO A 177 12.31 -14.14 -14.12
CA PRO A 177 13.32 -15.09 -13.68
C PRO A 177 14.64 -14.38 -13.33
N ARG A 178 15.51 -15.07 -12.59
CA ARG A 178 16.81 -14.53 -12.18
C ARG A 178 17.68 -14.13 -13.38
N GLU A 179 17.64 -14.95 -14.44
CA GLU A 179 18.37 -14.73 -15.70
C GLU A 179 17.35 -14.49 -16.80
N ILE A 180 17.40 -13.31 -17.38
CA ILE A 180 16.42 -12.83 -18.37
C ILE A 180 17.01 -12.71 -19.80
N GLY A 181 18.27 -13.11 -20.00
CA GLY A 181 18.94 -13.07 -21.30
C GLY A 181 19.36 -11.67 -21.78
N ILE A 182 19.16 -10.64 -20.96
CA ILE A 182 19.62 -9.27 -21.19
C ILE A 182 20.09 -8.67 -19.86
N GLY A 183 21.04 -7.72 -19.93
CA GLY A 183 21.56 -7.07 -18.73
C GLY A 183 22.30 -8.04 -17.81
N ARG A 184 22.20 -7.80 -16.51
CA ARG A 184 22.83 -8.61 -15.47
C ARG A 184 21.81 -9.52 -14.78
N PRO A 185 22.16 -10.77 -14.44
CA PRO A 185 21.29 -11.65 -13.66
C PRO A 185 20.83 -11.00 -12.35
N GLY A 186 19.59 -11.27 -11.94
CA GLY A 186 19.07 -10.83 -10.64
C GLY A 186 18.64 -9.35 -10.60
N LEU A 187 18.21 -8.78 -11.71
CA LEU A 187 17.71 -7.40 -11.78
C LEU A 187 16.68 -7.11 -10.68
N GLN A 188 15.62 -7.92 -10.55
CA GLN A 188 14.57 -7.68 -9.55
C GLN A 188 15.09 -7.60 -8.11
N ALA A 189 16.07 -8.45 -7.75
CA ALA A 189 16.63 -8.41 -6.40
C ALA A 189 17.37 -7.08 -6.10
N ARG A 190 17.99 -6.47 -7.12
CA ARG A 190 18.62 -5.15 -6.96
C ARG A 190 17.59 -4.03 -6.91
N LEU A 191 16.50 -4.13 -7.66
CA LEU A 191 15.39 -3.18 -7.60
C LEU A 191 14.70 -3.24 -6.24
N ASP A 192 14.45 -4.45 -5.70
CA ASP A 192 13.88 -4.60 -4.36
C ASP A 192 14.77 -3.95 -3.28
N ALA A 193 16.11 -4.10 -3.37
CA ALA A 193 17.00 -3.48 -2.40
C ALA A 193 16.88 -1.94 -2.41
N LEU A 194 16.68 -1.32 -3.57
CA LEU A 194 16.44 0.11 -3.68
C LEU A 194 15.06 0.52 -3.12
N GLU A 195 14.05 -0.31 -3.34
CA GLU A 195 12.70 -0.10 -2.82
C GLU A 195 12.68 -0.20 -1.28
N GLU A 196 13.40 -1.16 -0.69
CA GLU A 196 13.52 -1.30 0.77
C GLU A 196 14.23 -0.10 1.41
N GLU A 197 15.31 0.41 0.80
CA GLU A 197 15.98 1.62 1.29
C GLU A 197 15.06 2.84 1.21
N TRP A 198 14.33 2.98 0.12
CA TRP A 198 13.34 4.07 -0.04
C TRP A 198 12.22 3.93 1.00
N PHE A 199 11.70 2.71 1.18
CA PHE A 199 10.65 2.43 2.16
C PHE A 199 11.08 2.79 3.58
N ALA A 200 12.31 2.43 3.96
CA ALA A 200 12.87 2.78 5.26
C ALA A 200 12.98 4.31 5.45
N ALA A 201 13.43 5.04 4.41
CA ALA A 201 13.49 6.49 4.43
C ALA A 201 12.09 7.12 4.52
N MET A 202 11.16 6.69 3.68
CA MET A 202 9.75 7.13 3.72
C MET A 202 9.14 6.93 5.11
N ARG A 203 9.35 5.77 5.73
CA ARG A 203 8.88 5.50 7.09
C ARG A 203 9.46 6.47 8.12
N ALA A 204 10.76 6.78 8.02
CA ALA A 204 11.44 7.69 8.94
C ALA A 204 10.92 9.14 8.81
N ASP A 205 10.49 9.55 7.62
CA ASP A 205 10.02 10.90 7.32
C ASP A 205 8.53 11.12 7.66
N LEU A 206 7.77 10.06 8.00
CA LEU A 206 6.36 10.20 8.37
C LEU A 206 6.17 11.07 9.62
N PRO A 207 5.13 11.91 9.69
CA PRO A 207 4.80 12.69 10.87
C PRO A 207 4.64 11.78 12.11
N GLY A 208 5.33 12.13 13.20
CA GLY A 208 5.29 11.34 14.44
C GLY A 208 5.90 9.94 14.31
N SER A 209 6.81 9.73 13.35
CA SER A 209 7.46 8.44 13.12
C SER A 209 8.16 7.92 14.38
N VAL A 210 7.83 6.68 14.73
CA VAL A 210 8.47 5.90 15.79
C VAL A 210 9.05 4.64 15.16
N ALA A 211 10.35 4.39 15.41
CA ALA A 211 10.99 3.18 14.94
C ALA A 211 10.47 1.98 15.76
N GLU A 212 9.84 1.03 15.10
CA GLU A 212 9.33 -0.19 15.71
C GLU A 212 9.88 -1.42 14.98
N THR A 213 10.08 -2.50 15.71
CA THR A 213 10.33 -3.80 15.11
C THR A 213 8.99 -4.36 14.62
N GLU A 214 8.93 -4.85 13.38
CA GLU A 214 7.69 -5.40 12.78
C GLU A 214 7.34 -6.80 13.36
N ASP A 215 7.38 -6.95 14.69
CA ASP A 215 6.79 -8.08 15.40
C ASP A 215 5.30 -7.79 15.63
N TRP A 216 4.50 -7.98 14.58
CA TRP A 216 3.08 -7.68 14.61
C TRP A 216 2.32 -8.36 15.75
N PRO A 217 2.57 -9.66 16.07
CA PRO A 217 1.98 -10.29 17.24
C PRO A 217 2.31 -9.57 18.55
N ALA A 218 3.56 -9.14 18.75
CA ALA A 218 3.95 -8.40 19.94
C ALA A 218 3.35 -6.99 20.00
N LEU A 219 3.27 -6.28 18.86
CA LEU A 219 2.64 -4.96 18.77
C LEU A 219 1.13 -5.04 19.06
N MET A 220 0.43 -6.04 18.51
CA MET A 220 -0.98 -6.30 18.82
C MET A 220 -1.19 -6.64 20.29
N ALA A 221 -0.30 -7.45 20.90
CA ALA A 221 -0.37 -7.76 22.32
C ALA A 221 -0.15 -6.52 23.19
N ALA A 222 0.77 -5.63 22.81
CA ALA A 222 0.98 -4.35 23.49
C ALA A 222 -0.25 -3.41 23.40
N ALA A 223 -1.06 -3.53 22.33
CA ALA A 223 -2.35 -2.85 22.18
C ALA A 223 -3.51 -3.54 22.96
N GLY A 224 -3.24 -4.54 23.78
CA GLY A 224 -4.26 -5.26 24.57
C GLY A 224 -5.03 -6.32 23.78
N LEU A 225 -4.56 -6.70 22.60
CA LEU A 225 -5.17 -7.73 21.77
C LEU A 225 -4.48 -9.09 21.98
N ARG A 226 -5.25 -10.15 21.99
CA ARG A 226 -4.73 -11.52 22.05
C ARG A 226 -4.56 -12.08 20.64
N HIS A 227 -3.32 -12.32 20.21
CA HIS A 227 -3.02 -12.95 18.94
C HIS A 227 -3.70 -14.31 18.78
N THR A 228 -4.33 -14.56 17.63
CA THR A 228 -5.11 -15.78 17.35
C THR A 228 -4.63 -16.55 16.12
N GLY A 229 -3.75 -15.97 15.34
CA GLY A 229 -3.16 -16.68 14.20
C GLY A 229 -2.39 -15.78 13.24
N THR A 230 -1.48 -16.41 12.53
CA THR A 230 -0.74 -15.82 11.41
C THR A 230 -0.81 -16.77 10.24
N ARG A 231 -1.09 -16.24 9.04
CA ARG A 231 -1.13 -17.04 7.82
C ARG A 231 -0.70 -16.22 6.61
N SER A 232 0.20 -16.79 5.80
CA SER A 232 0.58 -16.23 4.49
C SER A 232 -0.26 -16.84 3.39
N PHE A 233 -0.64 -16.01 2.43
CA PHE A 233 -1.42 -16.36 1.26
C PHE A 233 -0.60 -16.08 0.01
N LEU A 234 -0.49 -17.06 -0.87
CA LEU A 234 0.30 -17.00 -2.08
C LEU A 234 -0.58 -16.60 -3.27
N LEU A 235 -0.14 -15.66 -4.09
CA LEU A 235 -0.63 -15.48 -5.45
C LEU A 235 0.40 -16.10 -6.39
N ASP A 236 -0.01 -17.10 -7.16
CA ASP A 236 0.84 -17.81 -8.11
C ASP A 236 0.15 -17.83 -9.48
N LEU A 237 0.69 -17.04 -10.39
CA LEU A 237 0.29 -16.97 -11.79
C LEU A 237 1.48 -17.39 -12.66
N PRO A 238 1.54 -18.66 -13.09
CA PRO A 238 2.69 -19.20 -13.80
C PRO A 238 2.91 -18.54 -15.17
N ALA A 239 4.10 -18.68 -15.69
CA ALA A 239 4.42 -18.27 -17.06
C ALA A 239 3.82 -19.28 -18.10
N PRO A 240 3.36 -18.79 -19.26
CA PRO A 240 3.15 -17.39 -19.62
C PRO A 240 1.92 -16.81 -18.91
N THR A 241 2.14 -15.69 -18.22
CA THR A 241 1.06 -15.09 -17.42
C THR A 241 0.06 -14.26 -18.26
N THR A 242 -1.01 -13.78 -17.63
CA THR A 242 -2.08 -12.98 -18.25
C THR A 242 -1.60 -11.58 -18.63
N ASP A 243 -2.30 -10.93 -19.57
CA ASP A 243 -2.03 -9.55 -19.97
C ASP A 243 -2.16 -8.57 -18.78
N ARG A 244 -3.11 -8.82 -17.86
CA ARG A 244 -3.25 -8.03 -16.62
C ARG A 244 -2.01 -8.15 -15.74
N ALA A 245 -1.48 -9.34 -15.53
CA ALA A 245 -0.26 -9.53 -14.74
C ALA A 245 0.98 -8.93 -15.44
N ARG A 246 1.04 -8.95 -16.77
CA ARG A 246 2.08 -8.25 -17.55
C ARG A 246 1.99 -6.74 -17.42
N ALA A 247 0.78 -6.19 -17.50
CA ALA A 247 0.54 -4.76 -17.28
C ALA A 247 0.94 -4.33 -15.86
N TYR A 248 0.63 -5.14 -14.86
CA TYR A 248 1.09 -4.91 -13.49
C TYR A 248 2.62 -4.93 -13.38
N ALA A 249 3.29 -5.93 -13.96
CA ALA A 249 4.74 -6.00 -13.98
C ALA A 249 5.37 -4.77 -14.68
N ALA A 250 4.80 -4.34 -15.81
CA ALA A 250 5.24 -3.13 -16.52
C ALA A 250 5.05 -1.87 -15.66
N ALA A 251 3.91 -1.73 -14.98
CA ALA A 251 3.65 -0.59 -14.09
C ALA A 251 4.61 -0.54 -12.90
N VAL A 252 4.90 -1.68 -12.27
CA VAL A 252 5.89 -1.77 -11.18
C VAL A 252 7.29 -1.39 -11.68
N LEU A 253 7.75 -1.99 -12.78
CA LEU A 253 9.08 -1.67 -13.35
C LEU A 253 9.17 -0.21 -13.79
N GLY A 254 8.12 0.35 -14.37
CA GLY A 254 8.05 1.77 -14.76
C GLY A 254 8.23 2.68 -13.55
N ARG A 255 7.49 2.43 -12.48
CA ARG A 255 7.60 3.19 -11.24
C ARG A 255 8.99 3.10 -10.61
N LEU A 256 9.60 1.89 -10.60
CA LEU A 256 10.97 1.70 -10.11
C LEU A 256 12.00 2.43 -10.97
N ARG A 257 11.84 2.44 -12.30
CA ARG A 257 12.68 3.23 -13.21
C ARG A 257 12.56 4.73 -12.90
N ASP A 258 11.34 5.22 -12.75
CA ASP A 258 11.07 6.65 -12.59
C ASP A 258 11.48 7.14 -11.19
N GLY A 259 11.27 6.34 -10.15
CA GLY A 259 11.66 6.66 -8.78
C GLY A 259 13.15 6.49 -8.48
N PHE A 260 13.82 5.53 -9.12
CA PHE A 260 15.20 5.18 -8.78
C PHE A 260 16.18 5.30 -9.95
N GLY A 261 15.75 5.89 -11.08
CA GLY A 261 16.57 5.96 -12.30
C GLY A 261 17.99 6.49 -12.08
N ASP A 262 18.16 7.51 -11.24
CA ASP A 262 19.47 8.11 -10.93
C ASP A 262 20.35 7.24 -10.02
N ARG A 263 19.75 6.31 -9.27
CA ARG A 263 20.44 5.35 -8.39
C ARG A 263 20.79 4.04 -9.07
N LEU A 264 20.20 3.78 -10.24
CA LEU A 264 20.48 2.58 -11.04
C LEU A 264 21.80 2.74 -11.80
N ASP A 265 22.57 1.65 -11.87
CA ASP A 265 23.69 1.63 -12.82
C ASP A 265 23.21 1.64 -14.27
N ALA A 266 24.10 2.02 -15.19
CA ALA A 266 23.75 2.19 -16.60
C ALA A 266 23.22 0.90 -17.25
N THR A 267 23.70 -0.27 -16.83
CA THR A 267 23.27 -1.57 -17.38
C THR A 267 21.84 -1.90 -16.93
N ASP A 268 21.51 -1.70 -15.66
CA ASP A 268 20.17 -1.97 -15.13
C ASP A 268 19.16 -0.97 -15.68
N ARG A 269 19.54 0.31 -15.84
CA ARG A 269 18.70 1.33 -16.50
C ARG A 269 18.40 0.94 -17.94
N ALA A 270 19.41 0.63 -18.76
CA ALA A 270 19.20 0.19 -20.13
C ALA A 270 18.38 -1.10 -20.22
N THR A 271 18.53 -1.99 -19.25
CA THR A 271 17.72 -3.22 -19.16
C THR A 271 16.25 -2.91 -18.90
N LEU A 272 15.95 -1.97 -17.98
CA LEU A 272 14.58 -1.53 -17.70
C LEU A 272 13.95 -0.84 -18.92
N GLU A 273 14.67 0.00 -19.64
CA GLU A 273 14.18 0.64 -20.86
C GLU A 273 13.72 -0.40 -21.87
N ARG A 274 14.52 -1.45 -22.10
CA ARG A 274 14.16 -2.55 -22.99
C ARG A 274 12.99 -3.39 -22.52
N LEU A 275 12.91 -3.66 -21.21
CA LEU A 275 11.78 -4.40 -20.62
C LEU A 275 10.46 -3.64 -20.74
N LEU A 276 10.50 -2.30 -20.71
CA LEU A 276 9.33 -1.41 -20.76
C LEU A 276 8.96 -0.99 -22.19
N ASP A 277 9.88 -1.07 -23.17
CA ASP A 277 9.57 -0.75 -24.55
C ASP A 277 8.67 -1.84 -25.18
N PRO A 278 7.39 -1.55 -25.51
CA PRO A 278 6.51 -2.54 -26.11
C PRO A 278 6.96 -3.03 -27.48
N ALA A 279 7.86 -2.32 -28.18
CA ALA A 279 8.43 -2.71 -29.46
C ALA A 279 9.63 -3.67 -29.31
N ASP A 280 10.34 -3.65 -28.17
CA ASP A 280 11.51 -4.53 -27.95
C ASP A 280 11.06 -5.99 -27.75
N ALA A 281 11.78 -6.93 -28.32
CA ALA A 281 11.54 -8.37 -28.15
C ALA A 281 11.70 -8.82 -26.69
N ALA A 282 12.49 -8.09 -25.90
CA ALA A 282 12.69 -8.35 -24.47
C ALA A 282 11.61 -7.74 -23.56
N SER A 283 10.62 -7.03 -24.12
CA SER A 283 9.55 -6.39 -23.36
C SER A 283 8.78 -7.38 -22.48
N VAL A 284 8.42 -6.95 -21.25
CA VAL A 284 7.54 -7.73 -20.35
C VAL A 284 6.21 -8.08 -21.00
N HIS A 285 5.74 -7.28 -21.97
CA HIS A 285 4.52 -7.56 -22.73
C HIS A 285 4.67 -8.72 -23.73
N ARG A 286 5.88 -9.04 -24.14
CA ARG A 286 6.19 -10.03 -25.19
C ARG A 286 6.88 -11.30 -24.68
N ARG A 287 7.63 -11.21 -23.59
CA ARG A 287 8.39 -12.33 -23.03
C ARG A 287 7.47 -13.50 -22.64
N PRO A 288 7.82 -14.73 -22.99
CA PRO A 288 7.02 -15.91 -22.61
C PRO A 288 7.24 -16.33 -21.14
N ASP A 289 8.31 -15.84 -20.49
CA ASP A 289 8.77 -16.25 -19.17
C ASP A 289 8.33 -15.31 -18.03
N VAL A 290 7.46 -14.33 -18.32
CA VAL A 290 6.83 -13.49 -17.28
C VAL A 290 5.80 -14.31 -16.53
N PHE A 291 5.88 -14.27 -15.19
CA PHE A 291 4.97 -14.87 -14.23
C PHE A 291 4.55 -13.83 -13.19
N LEU A 292 3.74 -14.18 -12.22
CA LEU A 292 3.54 -13.37 -11.01
C LEU A 292 3.47 -14.30 -9.81
N LEU A 293 4.40 -14.11 -8.89
CA LEU A 293 4.46 -14.82 -7.62
C LEU A 293 4.61 -13.80 -6.50
N ALA A 294 3.66 -13.78 -5.57
CA ALA A 294 3.68 -12.89 -4.41
C ALA A 294 3.05 -13.59 -3.20
N ALA A 295 3.40 -13.15 -2.01
CA ALA A 295 2.73 -13.61 -0.80
C ALA A 295 2.46 -12.44 0.14
N HIS A 296 1.27 -12.42 0.74
CA HIS A 296 0.92 -11.48 1.80
C HIS A 296 0.61 -12.24 3.09
N THR A 297 1.02 -11.69 4.22
CA THR A 297 0.80 -12.30 5.53
C THR A 297 -0.29 -11.55 6.29
N VAL A 298 -1.25 -12.31 6.81
CA VAL A 298 -2.34 -11.81 7.65
C VAL A 298 -2.10 -12.28 9.09
N TYR A 299 -2.11 -11.32 10.01
CA TYR A 299 -2.07 -11.52 11.45
C TYR A 299 -3.44 -11.24 12.03
N THR A 300 -3.93 -12.10 12.91
CA THR A 300 -5.22 -11.91 13.58
C THR A 300 -5.07 -11.84 15.08
N ALA A 301 -5.79 -10.91 15.70
CA ALA A 301 -5.87 -10.80 17.15
C ALA A 301 -7.29 -10.42 17.58
N VAL A 302 -7.69 -10.81 18.79
CA VAL A 302 -9.03 -10.58 19.34
C VAL A 302 -8.95 -9.68 20.56
N LYS A 303 -9.86 -8.72 20.66
CA LYS A 303 -10.06 -7.91 21.87
C LYS A 303 -10.65 -8.77 22.97
N THR A 304 -9.88 -8.97 24.05
CA THR A 304 -10.38 -9.59 25.27
C THR A 304 -11.08 -8.56 26.13
N GLY A 305 -12.12 -8.98 26.86
CA GLY A 305 -12.85 -8.10 27.79
C GLY A 305 -12.03 -7.69 29.00
#